data_42f46912a8d74ed0ad758a56bf584432
#
_entry.id   42f46912a8d74ed0ad758a56bf584432
#
_cell.length_a   1.000
_cell.length_b   1.000
_cell.length_c   1.000
_cell.angle_alpha   90.00
_cell.angle_beta   90.00
_cell.angle_gamma   90.00
#
_symmetry.space_group_name_H-M   'P 1'
#
loop_
_entity.id
_entity.type
_entity.pdbx_description
1 polymer ?
#
loop_
_entity_poly.entity_id
_entity_poly.type
_entity_poly.pdbx_seq_one_letter_code
_entity_poly.pdbx_strand_id
1 'polypeptide(L)'
;THYPTKSSELIRNLVKEVFQKVGIEESRLDSFPHQFSGGMRQRVSIAMALALKPKLLIADEPTTSLDSITSFEIMKEIIHLCNTFKTTLILISHDINLAAKWCKKIAILEKGSIVEDGNIADILQSPKSDIGIKLVNASNIVLEPNTKNNVQNEVVLEVNNLRHWYKLNSSIFRNKWNKALNEVSFKLYKNETLGIVGSSGSGKSTLCRALIGLLKVRGGEIKIYDKNHASK
;
A
#
# COMPACT_ATOMS: atom_id res chain seq x y z
N THR A 1 -17.45 2.01 25.84
CA THR A 1 -18.88 1.98 26.02
C THR A 1 -19.45 3.39 26.03
N HIS A 2 -19.69 3.95 24.83
CA HIS A 2 -20.24 5.30 24.67
C HIS A 2 -21.77 5.36 24.77
N TYR A 3 -22.44 4.21 24.95
CA TYR A 3 -23.91 4.11 25.05
C TYR A 3 -24.33 3.19 26.19
N PRO A 4 -24.03 3.54 27.43
CA PRO A 4 -24.30 2.63 28.59
C PRO A 4 -25.78 2.38 28.85
N THR A 5 -26.67 3.17 28.25
CA THR A 5 -28.14 3.08 28.46
C THR A 5 -28.91 2.41 27.32
N LYS A 6 -28.20 2.00 26.22
CA LYS A 6 -28.86 1.39 25.06
C LYS A 6 -28.99 -0.14 25.23
N SER A 7 -30.10 -0.70 24.80
CA SER A 7 -30.28 -2.17 24.79
C SER A 7 -29.26 -2.83 23.85
N SER A 8 -28.87 -4.06 24.12
CA SER A 8 -27.94 -4.85 23.31
C SER A 8 -28.39 -4.93 21.83
N GLU A 9 -29.69 -5.04 21.61
CA GLU A 9 -30.29 -5.10 20.28
C GLU A 9 -30.13 -3.78 19.51
N LEU A 10 -30.31 -2.64 20.16
CA LEU A 10 -30.12 -1.33 19.56
C LEU A 10 -28.66 -1.10 19.17
N ILE A 11 -27.72 -1.54 20.01
CA ILE A 11 -26.27 -1.46 19.71
C ILE A 11 -25.96 -2.33 18.50
N ARG A 12 -26.49 -3.57 18.43
CA ARG A 12 -26.29 -4.49 17.30
C ARG A 12 -26.80 -3.88 15.99
N ASN A 13 -27.95 -3.26 16.00
CA ASN A 13 -28.52 -2.59 14.82
C ASN A 13 -27.65 -1.39 14.36
N LEU A 14 -27.13 -0.60 15.28
CA LEU A 14 -26.19 0.48 14.96
C LEU A 14 -24.90 -0.04 14.33
N VAL A 15 -24.33 -1.12 14.87
CA VAL A 15 -23.13 -1.75 14.30
C VAL A 15 -23.41 -2.30 12.91
N LYS A 16 -24.57 -2.92 12.69
CA LYS A 16 -25.03 -3.40 11.38
C LYS A 16 -25.10 -2.28 10.36
N GLU A 17 -25.73 -1.15 10.70
CA GLU A 17 -25.78 0.03 9.82
C GLU A 17 -24.39 0.54 9.45
N VAL A 18 -23.48 0.59 10.42
CA VAL A 18 -22.11 1.05 10.18
C VAL A 18 -21.36 0.06 9.30
N PHE A 19 -21.48 -1.25 9.52
CA PHE A 19 -20.86 -2.29 8.69
C PHE A 19 -21.33 -2.20 7.24
N GLN A 20 -22.64 -2.03 7.02
CA GLN A 20 -23.19 -1.82 5.66
C GLN A 20 -22.57 -0.60 4.97
N LYS A 21 -22.42 0.53 5.70
CA LYS A 21 -21.83 1.76 5.15
C LYS A 21 -20.36 1.61 4.78
N VAL A 22 -19.62 0.72 5.43
CA VAL A 22 -18.20 0.45 5.12
C VAL A 22 -18.02 -0.80 4.24
N GLY A 23 -19.09 -1.31 3.63
CA GLY A 23 -19.04 -2.44 2.72
C GLY A 23 -18.61 -3.75 3.36
N ILE A 24 -18.95 -3.97 4.64
CA ILE A 24 -18.73 -5.23 5.35
C ILE A 24 -20.08 -5.95 5.47
N GLU A 25 -20.08 -7.22 5.08
CA GLU A 25 -21.28 -8.06 5.17
C GLU A 25 -21.75 -8.25 6.62
N GLU A 26 -23.07 -8.26 6.79
CA GLU A 26 -23.72 -8.51 8.09
C GLU A 26 -23.32 -9.83 8.72
N SER A 27 -23.04 -10.85 7.92
CA SER A 27 -22.56 -12.17 8.35
C SER A 27 -21.25 -12.11 9.16
N ARG A 28 -20.54 -10.97 9.09
CA ARG A 28 -19.28 -10.74 9.79
C ARG A 28 -19.40 -10.05 11.15
N LEU A 29 -20.60 -9.70 11.58
CA LEU A 29 -20.84 -9.00 12.85
C LEU A 29 -20.26 -9.72 14.08
N ASP A 30 -20.29 -11.05 14.06
CA ASP A 30 -19.81 -11.88 15.16
C ASP A 30 -18.40 -12.46 14.89
N SER A 31 -17.69 -11.93 13.87
CA SER A 31 -16.34 -12.38 13.51
C SER A 31 -15.27 -11.72 14.40
N PHE A 32 -14.22 -12.50 14.71
CA PHE A 32 -13.07 -12.00 15.45
C PHE A 32 -12.10 -11.25 14.53
N PRO A 33 -11.27 -10.31 15.06
CA PRO A 33 -10.34 -9.50 14.25
C PRO A 33 -9.40 -10.31 13.35
N HIS A 34 -8.97 -11.49 13.77
CA HIS A 34 -8.08 -12.36 12.98
C HIS A 34 -8.77 -13.02 11.78
N GLN A 35 -10.10 -13.01 11.74
CA GLN A 35 -10.90 -13.56 10.63
C GLN A 35 -11.12 -12.53 9.50
N PHE A 36 -10.78 -11.27 9.74
CA PHE A 36 -10.84 -10.21 8.75
C PHE A 36 -9.56 -10.13 7.91
N SER A 37 -9.69 -9.86 6.62
CA SER A 37 -8.56 -9.47 5.78
C SER A 37 -7.96 -8.13 6.25
N GLY A 38 -6.76 -7.78 5.78
CA GLY A 38 -6.12 -6.49 6.11
C GLY A 38 -7.02 -5.30 5.79
N GLY A 39 -7.57 -5.25 4.58
CA GLY A 39 -8.49 -4.20 4.15
C GLY A 39 -9.81 -4.18 4.96
N MET A 40 -10.37 -5.33 5.31
CA MET A 40 -11.55 -5.38 6.18
C MET A 40 -11.26 -4.85 7.59
N ARG A 41 -10.11 -5.21 8.19
CA ARG A 41 -9.71 -4.66 9.49
C ARG A 41 -9.61 -3.14 9.47
N GLN A 42 -9.06 -2.60 8.40
CA GLN A 42 -8.94 -1.16 8.23
C GLN A 42 -10.31 -0.48 8.07
N ARG A 43 -11.23 -1.06 7.28
CA ARG A 43 -12.61 -0.58 7.18
C ARG A 43 -13.33 -0.61 8.53
N VAL A 44 -13.15 -1.66 9.32
CA VAL A 44 -13.69 -1.73 10.69
C VAL A 44 -13.11 -0.61 11.57
N SER A 45 -11.80 -0.34 11.49
CA SER A 45 -11.18 0.74 12.27
C SER A 45 -11.74 2.12 11.88
N ILE A 46 -11.92 2.38 10.58
CA ILE A 46 -12.56 3.61 10.08
C ILE A 46 -14.01 3.68 10.55
N ALA A 47 -14.75 2.56 10.44
CA ALA A 47 -16.12 2.44 10.89
C ALA A 47 -16.27 2.76 12.38
N MET A 48 -15.37 2.27 13.22
CA MET A 48 -15.35 2.56 14.66
C MET A 48 -15.14 4.06 14.93
N ALA A 49 -14.23 4.71 14.21
CA ALA A 49 -13.99 6.13 14.35
C ALA A 49 -15.22 6.98 13.93
N LEU A 50 -15.89 6.59 12.85
CA LEU A 50 -17.03 7.31 12.27
C LEU A 50 -18.40 6.96 12.93
N ALA A 51 -18.49 5.85 13.65
CA ALA A 51 -19.72 5.42 14.34
C ALA A 51 -20.25 6.47 15.33
N LEU A 52 -19.33 7.27 15.89
CA LEU A 52 -19.67 8.37 16.81
C LEU A 52 -20.12 9.65 16.09
N LYS A 53 -20.16 9.64 14.76
CA LYS A 53 -20.46 10.81 13.90
C LYS A 53 -19.64 12.05 14.31
N PRO A 54 -18.29 11.93 14.35
CA PRO A 54 -17.43 13.04 14.74
C PRO A 54 -17.51 14.17 13.70
N LYS A 55 -17.33 15.40 14.14
CA LYS A 55 -17.19 16.55 13.23
C LYS A 55 -15.84 16.57 12.52
N LEU A 56 -14.82 15.94 13.13
CA LEU A 56 -13.44 15.89 12.65
C LEU A 56 -12.89 14.48 12.80
N LEU A 57 -12.30 13.95 11.73
CA LEU A 57 -11.49 12.74 11.71
C LEU A 57 -10.04 13.13 11.45
N ILE A 58 -9.12 12.59 12.22
CA ILE A 58 -7.68 12.72 11.98
C ILE A 58 -7.15 11.36 11.54
N ALA A 59 -6.61 11.32 10.33
CA ALA A 59 -5.98 10.13 9.77
C ALA A 59 -4.46 10.36 9.71
N ASP A 60 -3.75 9.68 10.61
CA ASP A 60 -2.30 9.76 10.74
C ASP A 60 -1.68 8.56 10.01
N GLU A 61 -0.95 8.87 8.92
CA GLU A 61 -0.29 7.88 8.05
C GLU A 61 -1.19 6.68 7.67
N PRO A 62 -2.44 6.91 7.18
CA PRO A 62 -3.43 5.84 7.04
C PRO A 62 -3.05 4.79 5.98
N THR A 63 -2.06 5.07 5.16
CA THR A 63 -1.61 4.20 4.06
C THR A 63 -0.19 3.69 4.22
N THR A 64 0.45 3.98 5.35
CA THR A 64 1.81 3.50 5.63
C THR A 64 1.87 1.97 5.61
N SER A 65 2.90 1.43 4.98
CA SER A 65 3.13 -0.01 4.79
C SER A 65 2.15 -0.71 3.83
N LEU A 66 1.36 0.04 3.07
CA LEU A 66 0.47 -0.49 2.03
C LEU A 66 1.09 -0.28 0.64
N ASP A 67 0.73 -1.16 -0.29
CA ASP A 67 1.03 -0.92 -1.70
C ASP A 67 0.16 0.20 -2.28
N SER A 68 0.60 0.76 -3.42
CA SER A 68 -0.05 1.94 -4.03
C SER A 68 -1.51 1.72 -4.40
N ILE A 69 -1.91 0.50 -4.80
CA ILE A 69 -3.30 0.19 -5.17
C ILE A 69 -4.16 0.17 -3.92
N THR A 70 -3.74 -0.56 -2.90
CA THR A 70 -4.45 -0.65 -1.62
C THR A 70 -4.52 0.72 -0.94
N SER A 71 -3.43 1.51 -0.97
CA SER A 71 -3.41 2.88 -0.46
C SER A 71 -4.46 3.77 -1.12
N PHE A 72 -4.58 3.67 -2.46
CA PHE A 72 -5.58 4.42 -3.21
C PHE A 72 -7.01 4.02 -2.84
N GLU A 73 -7.29 2.72 -2.77
CA GLU A 73 -8.62 2.21 -2.41
C GLU A 73 -9.02 2.65 -0.99
N ILE A 74 -8.11 2.60 -0.03
CA ILE A 74 -8.36 3.01 1.35
C ILE A 74 -8.60 4.51 1.45
N MET A 75 -7.79 5.33 0.78
CA MET A 75 -8.02 6.77 0.78
C MET A 75 -9.35 7.12 0.14
N LYS A 76 -9.71 6.49 -0.98
CA LYS A 76 -11.02 6.64 -1.62
C LYS A 76 -12.16 6.31 -0.65
N GLU A 77 -12.01 5.24 0.13
CA GLU A 77 -12.99 4.81 1.12
C GLU A 77 -13.10 5.81 2.28
N ILE A 78 -11.96 6.27 2.84
CA ILE A 78 -11.94 7.29 3.90
C ILE A 78 -12.68 8.55 3.43
N ILE A 79 -12.36 9.06 2.25
CA ILE A 79 -12.99 10.27 1.69
C ILE A 79 -14.49 10.05 1.46
N HIS A 80 -14.87 8.90 0.89
CA HIS A 80 -16.27 8.56 0.68
C HIS A 80 -17.04 8.56 2.01
N LEU A 81 -16.51 7.93 3.02
CA LEU A 81 -17.14 7.85 4.35
C LEU A 81 -17.18 9.20 5.05
N CYS A 82 -16.12 10.01 4.97
CA CYS A 82 -16.13 11.37 5.52
C CYS A 82 -17.24 12.22 4.87
N ASN A 83 -17.42 12.12 3.55
CA ASN A 83 -18.49 12.81 2.84
C ASN A 83 -19.88 12.30 3.25
N THR A 84 -20.05 10.98 3.38
CA THR A 84 -21.32 10.34 3.77
C THR A 84 -21.74 10.76 5.19
N PHE A 85 -20.78 10.83 6.11
CA PHE A 85 -21.03 11.22 7.52
C PHE A 85 -20.91 12.74 7.74
N LYS A 86 -20.59 13.52 6.71
CA LYS A 86 -20.33 14.99 6.80
C LYS A 86 -19.25 15.30 7.82
N THR A 87 -18.21 14.49 7.87
CA THR A 87 -17.06 14.61 8.76
C THR A 87 -15.91 15.32 8.05
N THR A 88 -15.32 16.33 8.68
CA THR A 88 -14.11 16.99 8.17
C THR A 88 -12.91 16.06 8.39
N LEU A 89 -11.94 16.04 7.44
CA LEU A 89 -10.75 15.20 7.50
C LEU A 89 -9.48 16.06 7.63
N ILE A 90 -8.62 15.67 8.56
CA ILE A 90 -7.19 16.04 8.55
C ILE A 90 -6.42 14.79 8.16
N LEU A 91 -5.66 14.88 7.06
CA LEU A 91 -4.76 13.84 6.60
C LEU A 91 -3.33 14.23 6.97
N ILE A 92 -2.65 13.41 7.76
CA ILE A 92 -1.24 13.55 8.08
C ILE A 92 -0.49 12.53 7.24
N SER A 93 0.50 12.98 6.47
CA SER A 93 1.33 12.11 5.64
C SER A 93 2.66 12.79 5.31
N HIS A 94 3.68 11.99 5.07
CA HIS A 94 4.96 12.46 4.50
C HIS A 94 4.94 12.50 2.97
N ASP A 95 3.88 11.96 2.33
CA ASP A 95 3.72 11.93 0.88
C ASP A 95 2.86 13.11 0.40
N ILE A 96 3.51 14.12 -0.16
CA ILE A 96 2.84 15.30 -0.73
C ILE A 96 1.93 14.93 -1.92
N ASN A 97 2.24 13.86 -2.69
CA ASN A 97 1.41 13.42 -3.79
C ASN A 97 0.08 12.85 -3.29
N LEU A 98 0.11 12.15 -2.16
CA LEU A 98 -1.10 11.68 -1.50
C LEU A 98 -1.97 12.86 -1.08
N ALA A 99 -1.37 13.87 -0.43
CA ALA A 99 -2.08 15.08 -0.04
C ALA A 99 -2.63 15.84 -1.26
N ALA A 100 -1.84 15.96 -2.33
CA ALA A 100 -2.23 16.64 -3.56
C ALA A 100 -3.47 16.01 -4.21
N LYS A 101 -3.59 14.71 -4.12
CA LYS A 101 -4.69 13.97 -4.72
C LYS A 101 -6.01 14.09 -3.95
N TRP A 102 -5.94 14.19 -2.62
CA TRP A 102 -7.12 14.06 -1.77
C TRP A 102 -7.47 15.31 -0.98
N CYS A 103 -6.54 16.26 -0.83
CA CYS A 103 -6.72 17.46 -0.04
C CYS A 103 -6.84 18.70 -0.92
N LYS A 104 -7.62 19.70 -0.48
CA LYS A 104 -7.70 21.01 -1.12
C LYS A 104 -6.68 21.98 -0.56
N LYS A 105 -6.33 21.81 0.71
CA LYS A 105 -5.36 22.63 1.45
C LYS A 105 -4.29 21.76 2.06
N ILE A 106 -3.10 22.30 2.20
CA ILE A 106 -1.98 21.66 2.88
C ILE A 106 -1.34 22.62 3.86
N ALA A 107 -0.79 22.08 4.93
CA ALA A 107 0.12 22.78 5.84
C ALA A 107 1.41 21.98 5.92
N ILE A 108 2.55 22.61 5.70
CA ILE A 108 3.88 22.02 5.77
C ILE A 108 4.46 22.30 7.15
N LEU A 109 4.80 21.22 7.85
CA LEU A 109 5.34 21.27 9.20
C LEU A 109 6.85 21.00 9.17
N GLU A 110 7.64 21.87 9.79
CA GLU A 110 9.07 21.69 10.00
C GLU A 110 9.45 22.10 11.42
N LYS A 111 10.21 21.26 12.13
CA LYS A 111 10.71 21.51 13.49
C LYS A 111 9.61 21.97 14.47
N GLY A 112 8.40 21.41 14.32
CA GLY A 112 7.26 21.72 15.17
C GLY A 112 6.50 23.00 14.83
N SER A 113 6.84 23.68 13.73
CA SER A 113 6.18 24.91 13.26
C SER A 113 5.61 24.73 11.86
N ILE A 114 4.47 25.36 11.59
CA ILE A 114 3.94 25.45 10.22
C ILE A 114 4.78 26.52 9.51
N VAL A 115 5.51 26.10 8.48
CA VAL A 115 6.39 26.97 7.69
C VAL A 115 5.73 27.45 6.40
N GLU A 116 4.71 26.71 5.94
CA GLU A 116 3.93 27.08 4.76
C GLU A 116 2.55 26.42 4.83
N ASP A 117 1.50 27.16 4.45
CA ASP A 117 0.15 26.63 4.32
C ASP A 117 -0.63 27.36 3.21
N GLY A 118 -1.62 26.68 2.66
CA GLY A 118 -2.46 27.25 1.60
C GLY A 118 -3.19 26.21 0.76
N ASN A 119 -3.66 26.64 -0.41
CA ASN A 119 -4.19 25.72 -1.40
C ASN A 119 -3.08 24.83 -1.92
N ILE A 120 -3.35 23.53 -2.05
CA ILE A 120 -2.36 22.56 -2.52
C ILE A 120 -1.85 22.88 -3.93
N ALA A 121 -2.72 23.37 -4.81
CA ALA A 121 -2.33 23.74 -6.18
C ALA A 121 -1.30 24.88 -6.21
N ASP A 122 -1.50 25.90 -5.37
CA ASP A 122 -0.62 27.06 -5.29
C ASP A 122 0.77 26.65 -4.74
N ILE A 123 0.80 25.80 -3.72
CA ILE A 123 2.03 25.33 -3.10
C ILE A 123 2.80 24.39 -4.03
N LEU A 124 2.10 23.50 -4.77
CA LEU A 124 2.77 22.65 -5.77
C LEU A 124 3.36 23.43 -6.93
N GLN A 125 2.72 24.52 -7.34
CA GLN A 125 3.19 25.38 -8.43
C GLN A 125 4.32 26.31 -8.01
N SER A 126 4.27 26.85 -6.79
CA SER A 126 5.22 27.86 -6.31
C SER A 126 5.44 27.75 -4.81
N PRO A 127 6.15 26.68 -4.35
CA PRO A 127 6.48 26.52 -2.94
C PRO A 127 7.44 27.62 -2.48
N LYS A 128 7.23 28.16 -1.27
CA LYS A 128 8.00 29.26 -0.72
C LYS A 128 9.01 28.84 0.34
N SER A 129 8.69 27.79 1.10
CA SER A 129 9.57 27.28 2.15
C SER A 129 10.63 26.32 1.58
N ASP A 130 11.82 26.28 2.18
CA ASP A 130 12.89 25.36 1.77
C ASP A 130 12.44 23.89 1.79
N ILE A 131 11.66 23.53 2.82
CA ILE A 131 11.13 22.17 2.91
C ILE A 131 10.02 21.93 1.89
N GLY A 132 9.17 22.93 1.61
CA GLY A 132 8.16 22.86 0.56
C GLY A 132 8.79 22.64 -0.81
N ILE A 133 9.85 23.40 -1.15
CA ILE A 133 10.62 23.22 -2.39
C ILE A 133 11.20 21.80 -2.49
N LYS A 134 11.79 21.30 -1.39
CA LYS A 134 12.34 19.93 -1.37
C LYS A 134 11.26 18.86 -1.55
N LEU A 135 10.11 19.00 -0.89
CA LEU A 135 8.99 18.06 -1.01
C LEU A 135 8.40 18.07 -2.41
N VAL A 136 8.19 19.25 -3.00
CA VAL A 136 7.65 19.38 -4.36
C VAL A 136 8.65 18.82 -5.39
N ASN A 137 9.95 19.14 -5.28
CA ASN A 137 10.98 18.61 -6.16
C ASN A 137 11.12 17.09 -6.05
N ALA A 138 10.99 16.53 -4.85
CA ALA A 138 11.00 15.09 -4.64
C ALA A 138 9.74 14.39 -5.20
N SER A 139 8.60 15.09 -5.25
CA SER A 139 7.35 14.57 -5.80
C SER A 139 7.30 14.64 -7.32
N ASN A 140 7.88 15.67 -7.90
CA ASN A 140 8.07 15.81 -9.33
C ASN A 140 9.22 14.87 -9.76
N ILE A 141 8.93 13.59 -9.82
CA ILE A 141 9.75 12.67 -10.61
C ILE A 141 9.49 13.09 -12.07
N VAL A 142 10.19 14.11 -12.51
CA VAL A 142 10.48 14.25 -13.92
C VAL A 142 11.26 12.98 -14.22
N LEU A 143 10.62 12.05 -14.91
CA LEU A 143 11.33 10.99 -15.60
C LEU A 143 12.24 11.73 -16.57
N GLU A 144 13.46 12.08 -16.15
CA GLU A 144 14.49 12.40 -17.11
C GLU A 144 14.53 11.18 -18.03
N PRO A 145 14.28 11.38 -19.34
CA PRO A 145 14.39 10.27 -20.27
C PRO A 145 15.79 9.72 -20.03
N ASN A 146 15.86 8.48 -19.59
CA ASN A 146 17.09 7.77 -19.31
C ASN A 146 18.02 7.99 -20.50
N THR A 147 18.90 8.98 -20.37
CA THR A 147 19.88 9.28 -21.40
C THR A 147 20.64 7.99 -21.55
N LYS A 148 20.45 7.35 -22.71
CA LYS A 148 21.06 6.13 -23.21
C LYS A 148 22.28 5.73 -22.37
N ASN A 149 22.07 5.09 -21.25
CA ASN A 149 23.12 4.28 -20.67
C ASN A 149 23.47 3.29 -21.77
N ASN A 150 24.71 3.28 -22.23
CA ASN A 150 25.23 2.25 -23.09
C ASN A 150 25.01 0.94 -22.32
N VAL A 151 23.86 0.34 -22.50
CA VAL A 151 23.52 -0.97 -21.94
C VAL A 151 24.52 -1.90 -22.60
N GLN A 152 25.55 -2.26 -21.86
CA GLN A 152 26.44 -3.31 -22.29
C GLN A 152 25.54 -4.55 -22.42
N ASN A 153 25.53 -5.19 -23.58
CA ASN A 153 24.74 -6.39 -23.85
C ASN A 153 25.18 -7.60 -23.00
N GLU A 154 25.86 -7.35 -21.88
CA GLU A 154 26.36 -8.36 -20.95
C GLU A 154 25.27 -8.67 -19.91
N VAL A 155 24.68 -9.84 -20.01
CA VAL A 155 23.69 -10.36 -19.05
C VAL A 155 24.40 -10.69 -17.75
N VAL A 156 23.95 -10.16 -16.62
CA VAL A 156 24.45 -10.48 -15.27
C VAL A 156 23.53 -11.40 -14.50
N LEU A 157 22.23 -11.38 -14.81
CA LEU A 157 21.23 -12.26 -14.21
C LEU A 157 20.22 -12.68 -15.28
N GLU A 158 19.93 -13.96 -15.32
CA GLU A 158 18.86 -14.52 -16.13
C GLU A 158 17.97 -15.42 -15.27
N VAL A 159 16.69 -15.16 -15.34
CA VAL A 159 15.64 -15.92 -14.64
C VAL A 159 14.73 -16.52 -15.71
N ASN A 160 14.57 -17.84 -15.68
CA ASN A 160 13.80 -18.57 -16.68
C ASN A 160 12.70 -19.41 -16.02
N ASN A 161 11.44 -19.12 -16.38
CA ASN A 161 10.24 -19.88 -15.99
C ASN A 161 10.19 -20.23 -14.49
N LEU A 162 10.56 -19.28 -13.64
CA LEU A 162 10.66 -19.50 -12.20
C LEU A 162 9.28 -19.75 -11.60
N ARG A 163 9.15 -20.85 -10.86
CA ARG A 163 7.90 -21.29 -10.26
C ARG A 163 8.09 -21.60 -8.78
N HIS A 164 7.20 -21.06 -7.94
CA HIS A 164 7.11 -21.43 -6.53
C HIS A 164 5.70 -21.26 -6.01
N TRP A 165 5.24 -22.21 -5.21
CA TRP A 165 3.95 -22.14 -4.55
C TRP A 165 4.02 -22.68 -3.13
N TYR A 166 3.23 -22.06 -2.27
CA TYR A 166 3.06 -22.44 -0.88
C TYR A 166 1.82 -23.30 -0.69
N LYS A 167 1.93 -24.32 0.15
CA LYS A 167 0.78 -25.10 0.58
C LYS A 167 -0.05 -24.26 1.55
N LEU A 168 -1.32 -24.03 1.24
CA LEU A 168 -2.25 -23.40 2.17
C LEU A 168 -2.77 -24.46 3.11
N ASN A 169 -2.62 -24.24 4.42
CA ASN A 169 -3.29 -25.05 5.44
C ASN A 169 -4.78 -24.73 5.41
N SER A 170 -5.52 -25.38 4.55
CA SER A 170 -6.97 -25.32 4.54
C SER A 170 -7.52 -26.71 4.79
N SER A 171 -8.46 -26.77 5.78
CA SER A 171 -9.42 -27.84 6.07
C SER A 171 -9.28 -29.18 5.30
N ILE A 172 -9.50 -30.25 5.97
CA ILE A 172 -9.28 -31.70 5.79
C ILE A 172 -9.45 -32.28 4.37
N PHE A 173 -9.99 -31.56 3.37
CA PHE A 173 -10.39 -32.16 2.10
C PHE A 173 -9.84 -31.59 0.78
N ARG A 174 -9.06 -30.48 0.76
CA ARG A 174 -8.41 -30.02 -0.48
C ARG A 174 -7.07 -29.36 -0.22
N ASN A 175 -5.99 -29.92 -0.77
CA ASN A 175 -4.69 -29.25 -0.85
C ASN A 175 -4.82 -28.03 -1.77
N LYS A 176 -5.03 -26.84 -1.20
CA LYS A 176 -4.96 -25.58 -1.94
C LYS A 176 -3.52 -25.08 -1.94
N TRP A 177 -3.05 -24.70 -3.13
CA TRP A 177 -1.73 -24.13 -3.35
C TRP A 177 -1.84 -22.66 -3.72
N ASN A 178 -1.04 -21.81 -3.09
CA ASN A 178 -0.88 -20.42 -3.51
C ASN A 178 0.33 -20.35 -4.45
N LYS A 179 0.09 -20.04 -5.73
CA LYS A 179 1.14 -19.87 -6.75
C LYS A 179 1.78 -18.49 -6.57
N ALA A 180 2.78 -18.39 -5.70
CA ALA A 180 3.46 -17.14 -5.41
C ALA A 180 4.39 -16.71 -6.55
N LEU A 181 4.98 -17.67 -7.30
CA LEU A 181 5.69 -17.43 -8.56
C LEU A 181 5.14 -18.38 -9.61
N ASN A 182 4.77 -17.85 -10.77
CA ASN A 182 4.20 -18.62 -11.86
C ASN A 182 4.84 -18.20 -13.19
N GLU A 183 5.88 -18.96 -13.60
CA GLU A 183 6.61 -18.77 -14.86
C GLU A 183 7.29 -17.39 -15.02
N VAL A 184 7.83 -16.86 -13.91
CA VAL A 184 8.53 -15.57 -13.94
C VAL A 184 9.83 -15.70 -14.74
N SER A 185 9.99 -14.84 -15.75
CA SER A 185 11.18 -14.81 -16.61
C SER A 185 11.59 -13.37 -16.88
N PHE A 186 12.88 -13.08 -16.74
CA PHE A 186 13.47 -11.80 -17.10
C PHE A 186 15.00 -11.91 -17.18
N LYS A 187 15.62 -10.90 -17.78
CA LYS A 187 17.08 -10.72 -17.81
C LYS A 187 17.43 -9.35 -17.25
N LEU A 188 18.59 -9.28 -16.60
CA LEU A 188 19.18 -8.04 -16.12
C LEU A 188 20.57 -7.91 -16.70
N TYR A 189 20.86 -6.76 -17.26
CA TYR A 189 22.11 -6.45 -17.90
C TYR A 189 23.03 -5.65 -16.97
N LYS A 190 24.30 -5.65 -17.27
CA LYS A 190 25.30 -4.92 -16.51
C LYS A 190 24.99 -3.41 -16.52
N ASN A 191 25.08 -2.79 -15.34
CA ASN A 191 24.76 -1.39 -15.09
C ASN A 191 23.28 -1.02 -15.34
N GLU A 192 22.38 -2.00 -15.42
CA GLU A 192 20.95 -1.80 -15.48
C GLU A 192 20.32 -1.84 -14.09
N THR A 193 19.27 -1.05 -13.86
CA THR A 193 18.42 -1.12 -12.68
C THR A 193 17.04 -1.58 -13.10
N LEU A 194 16.59 -2.73 -12.59
CA LEU A 194 15.27 -3.28 -12.85
C LEU A 194 14.34 -3.03 -11.66
N GLY A 195 13.26 -2.28 -11.85
CA GLY A 195 12.19 -2.12 -10.88
C GLY A 195 11.20 -3.29 -10.94
N ILE A 196 10.93 -3.93 -9.80
CA ILE A 196 9.91 -4.97 -9.67
C ILE A 196 8.77 -4.43 -8.83
N VAL A 197 7.63 -4.17 -9.45
CA VAL A 197 6.45 -3.55 -8.85
C VAL A 197 5.25 -4.51 -8.86
N GLY A 198 4.28 -4.26 -8.02
CA GLY A 198 3.03 -5.04 -7.93
C GLY A 198 2.32 -4.86 -6.60
N SER A 199 1.07 -5.31 -6.51
CA SER A 199 0.26 -5.26 -5.30
C SER A 199 0.81 -6.10 -4.15
N SER A 200 0.28 -5.91 -2.94
CA SER A 200 0.61 -6.76 -1.80
C SER A 200 0.21 -8.21 -2.09
N GLY A 201 1.09 -9.16 -1.73
CA GLY A 201 0.86 -10.59 -2.03
C GLY A 201 1.16 -11.03 -3.47
N SER A 202 1.60 -10.14 -4.37
CA SER A 202 1.91 -10.48 -5.78
C SER A 202 3.13 -11.39 -5.98
N GLY A 203 3.89 -11.71 -4.92
CA GLY A 203 5.04 -12.60 -5.01
C GLY A 203 6.41 -11.91 -5.01
N LYS A 204 6.48 -10.57 -4.92
CA LYS A 204 7.74 -9.81 -4.92
C LYS A 204 8.76 -10.31 -3.88
N SER A 205 8.33 -10.45 -2.63
CA SER A 205 9.19 -10.97 -1.55
C SER A 205 9.60 -12.42 -1.75
N THR A 206 8.74 -13.22 -2.39
CA THR A 206 9.07 -14.62 -2.75
C THR A 206 10.14 -14.65 -3.83
N LEU A 207 10.02 -13.79 -4.84
CA LEU A 207 11.01 -13.64 -5.90
C LEU A 207 12.36 -13.17 -5.33
N CYS A 208 12.35 -12.14 -4.49
CA CYS A 208 13.55 -11.65 -3.82
C CYS A 208 14.27 -12.78 -3.03
N ARG A 209 13.54 -13.53 -2.21
CA ARG A 209 14.10 -14.67 -1.46
C ARG A 209 14.65 -15.78 -2.37
N ALA A 210 14.03 -16.01 -3.52
CA ALA A 210 14.52 -16.97 -4.51
C ALA A 210 15.83 -16.49 -5.15
N LEU A 211 15.91 -15.22 -5.55
CA LEU A 211 17.10 -14.62 -6.18
C LEU A 211 18.33 -14.64 -5.28
N ILE A 212 18.16 -14.42 -3.98
CA ILE A 212 19.27 -14.47 -3.00
C ILE A 212 19.50 -15.87 -2.42
N GLY A 213 18.84 -16.91 -2.95
CA GLY A 213 19.06 -18.29 -2.54
C GLY A 213 18.43 -18.68 -1.19
N LEU A 214 17.65 -17.82 -0.55
CA LEU A 214 16.94 -18.12 0.72
C LEU A 214 15.68 -18.97 0.52
N LEU A 215 15.27 -19.20 -0.72
CA LEU A 215 14.11 -20.00 -1.07
C LEU A 215 14.45 -20.97 -2.17
N LYS A 216 14.29 -22.28 -1.89
CA LYS A 216 14.39 -23.32 -2.94
C LYS A 216 13.14 -23.28 -3.79
N VAL A 217 13.30 -22.91 -5.06
CA VAL A 217 12.20 -22.86 -6.03
C VAL A 217 11.75 -24.24 -6.44
N ARG A 218 10.52 -24.37 -6.93
CA ARG A 218 9.94 -25.65 -7.37
C ARG A 218 10.14 -25.91 -8.87
N GLY A 219 10.48 -24.89 -9.63
CA GLY A 219 10.77 -25.01 -11.06
C GLY A 219 11.35 -23.75 -11.63
N GLY A 220 11.91 -23.86 -12.82
CA GLY A 220 12.65 -22.78 -13.46
C GLY A 220 14.12 -22.72 -13.02
N GLU A 221 14.81 -21.71 -13.49
CA GLU A 221 16.25 -21.58 -13.32
C GLU A 221 16.63 -20.10 -13.07
N ILE A 222 17.65 -19.90 -12.21
CA ILE A 222 18.28 -18.60 -11.97
C ILE A 222 19.76 -18.75 -12.31
N LYS A 223 20.26 -17.96 -13.27
CA LYS A 223 21.66 -17.89 -13.66
C LYS A 223 22.22 -16.54 -13.31
N ILE A 224 23.29 -16.52 -12.53
CA ILE A 224 24.07 -15.33 -12.22
C ILE A 224 25.41 -15.47 -12.96
N TYR A 225 25.72 -14.53 -13.83
CA TYR A 225 26.93 -14.52 -14.63
C TYR A 225 27.96 -13.63 -13.93
N ASP A 226 28.95 -14.25 -13.28
CA ASP A 226 30.11 -13.55 -12.71
C ASP A 226 31.35 -13.86 -13.52
N LYS A 227 32.03 -12.81 -14.04
CA LYS A 227 33.29 -13.00 -14.79
C LYS A 227 34.41 -13.64 -13.99
N ASN A 228 34.34 -13.66 -12.66
CA ASN A 228 35.39 -14.17 -11.80
C ASN A 228 35.24 -15.68 -11.48
N HIS A 229 34.19 -16.35 -11.94
CA HIS A 229 33.97 -17.79 -11.78
C HIS A 229 33.77 -18.46 -13.14
N ALA A 230 34.70 -18.22 -14.08
CA ALA A 230 34.90 -19.16 -15.15
C ALA A 230 35.53 -20.43 -14.57
N SER A 231 34.72 -21.50 -14.52
CA SER A 231 35.10 -22.90 -14.29
C SER A 231 35.62 -23.29 -12.90
N LYS A 232 34.72 -23.87 -12.11
CA LYS A 232 35.00 -25.24 -11.59
C LYS A 232 33.75 -26.08 -11.65
#